data_e9f51d2048305b3080b53b0c5c0b4ef8
#
_entry.id   e9f51d2048305b3080b53b0c5c0b4ef8
#
_cell.length_a   1.000
_cell.length_b   1.000
_cell.length_c   1.000
_cell.angle_alpha   90.00
_cell.angle_beta   90.00
_cell.angle_gamma   90.00
#
_symmetry.space_group_name_H-M   'P 1'
#
loop_
_entity.id
_entity.type
_entity.pdbx_description
1 polymer ?
#
loop_
_entity_poly.entity_id
_entity_poly.type
_entity_poly.pdbx_seq_one_letter_code
_entity_poly.pdbx_strand_id
1 'polypeptide(L)'
;RNVLVVGSSTGYGLASRITAAFGSGAKTLGIFFERPSEEGRPATPGWYNSIAFTNAARAAGLYAANLNGDAFSDDIKQQALAIIARDMGPIDLVVYSLASPRRTHPKTGVVHKSTLQPLGAPYTNKTVDTDKGIVSEVTIQPADEAGVADTIAVM
;
A
#
# COMPACT_ATOMS: atom_id res chain seq x y z
N ARG A 1 -16.24 13.00 -11.12
CA ARG A 1 -14.89 13.07 -10.50
C ARG A 1 -14.22 11.71 -10.62
N ASN A 2 -12.91 11.71 -10.81
CA ASN A 2 -12.11 10.52 -11.04
C ASN A 2 -10.96 10.48 -10.01
N VAL A 3 -10.89 9.43 -9.22
CA VAL A 3 -9.94 9.31 -8.11
C VAL A 3 -9.09 8.05 -8.26
N LEU A 4 -7.78 8.23 -8.24
CA LEU A 4 -6.80 7.14 -8.16
C LEU A 4 -6.35 7.00 -6.71
N VAL A 5 -6.43 5.78 -6.15
CA VAL A 5 -5.95 5.48 -4.79
C VAL A 5 -4.90 4.39 -4.85
N VAL A 6 -3.67 4.72 -4.51
CA VAL A 6 -2.55 3.78 -4.38
C VAL A 6 -2.42 3.37 -2.92
N GLY A 7 -2.46 2.07 -2.64
CA GLY A 7 -2.56 1.52 -1.28
C GLY A 7 -4.01 1.44 -0.78
N SER A 8 -4.93 0.95 -1.62
CA SER A 8 -6.39 1.10 -1.45
C SER A 8 -7.10 -0.03 -0.71
N SER A 9 -6.38 -1.05 -0.20
CA SER A 9 -7.00 -2.27 0.35
C SER A 9 -7.33 -2.19 1.84
N THR A 10 -6.64 -1.30 2.58
CA THR A 10 -6.78 -1.15 4.03
C THR A 10 -6.54 0.31 4.47
N GLY A 11 -6.74 0.57 5.76
CA GLY A 11 -6.32 1.82 6.41
C GLY A 11 -6.85 3.09 5.75
N TYR A 12 -5.99 4.10 5.68
CA TYR A 12 -6.35 5.42 5.15
C TYR A 12 -6.67 5.40 3.65
N GLY A 13 -6.00 4.56 2.88
CA GLY A 13 -6.28 4.43 1.45
C GLY A 13 -7.68 3.90 1.18
N LEU A 14 -8.10 2.83 1.88
CA LEU A 14 -9.46 2.31 1.78
C LEU A 14 -10.49 3.32 2.27
N ALA A 15 -10.26 3.97 3.41
CA ALA A 15 -11.15 5.00 3.95
C ALA A 15 -11.34 6.17 2.97
N SER A 16 -10.25 6.66 2.39
CA SER A 16 -10.29 7.72 1.37
C SER A 16 -11.07 7.28 0.13
N ARG A 17 -10.89 6.02 -0.30
CA ARG A 17 -11.61 5.46 -1.44
C ARG A 17 -13.10 5.35 -1.19
N ILE A 18 -13.50 4.88 -0.01
CA ILE A 18 -14.91 4.81 0.41
C ILE A 18 -15.52 6.21 0.40
N THR A 19 -14.85 7.19 1.00
CA THR A 19 -15.32 8.58 1.04
C THR A 19 -15.45 9.17 -0.36
N ALA A 20 -14.48 8.94 -1.24
CA ALA A 20 -14.55 9.42 -2.62
C ALA A 20 -15.71 8.79 -3.40
N ALA A 21 -15.89 7.48 -3.30
CA ALA A 21 -16.94 6.77 -4.02
C ALA A 21 -18.34 7.11 -3.48
N PHE A 22 -18.58 6.88 -2.20
CA PHE A 22 -19.92 7.00 -1.62
C PHE A 22 -20.26 8.42 -1.17
N GLY A 23 -19.28 9.22 -0.76
CA GLY A 23 -19.51 10.61 -0.33
C GLY A 23 -19.59 11.60 -1.48
N SER A 24 -18.94 11.33 -2.62
CA SER A 24 -18.93 12.27 -3.75
C SER A 24 -19.32 11.66 -5.11
N GLY A 25 -19.70 10.39 -5.16
CA GLY A 25 -20.05 9.69 -6.41
C GLY A 25 -18.88 9.57 -7.39
N ALA A 26 -17.64 9.61 -6.91
CA ALA A 26 -16.47 9.57 -7.78
C ALA A 26 -16.28 8.18 -8.39
N LYS A 27 -15.83 8.12 -9.65
CA LYS A 27 -15.22 6.91 -10.21
C LYS A 27 -13.89 6.67 -9.50
N THR A 28 -13.62 5.44 -9.04
CA THR A 28 -12.40 5.13 -8.33
C THR A 28 -11.63 4.00 -8.97
N LEU A 29 -10.30 4.18 -9.11
CA LEU A 29 -9.34 3.11 -9.39
C LEU A 29 -8.49 2.90 -8.16
N GLY A 30 -8.49 1.69 -7.61
CA GLY A 30 -7.66 1.30 -6.47
C GLY A 30 -6.53 0.38 -6.90
N ILE A 31 -5.31 0.70 -6.46
CA ILE A 31 -4.13 -0.16 -6.62
C ILE A 31 -3.76 -0.69 -5.23
N PHE A 32 -3.51 -1.99 -5.12
CA PHE A 32 -3.10 -2.66 -3.89
C PHE A 32 -2.28 -3.90 -4.20
N PHE A 33 -1.61 -4.45 -3.21
CA PHE A 33 -0.83 -5.68 -3.37
C PHE A 33 -1.20 -6.67 -2.28
N GLU A 34 -2.22 -7.48 -2.57
CA GLU A 34 -2.80 -8.44 -1.64
C GLU A 34 -2.70 -9.85 -2.20
N ARG A 35 -2.50 -10.81 -1.30
CA ARG A 35 -2.45 -12.22 -1.69
C ARG A 35 -3.87 -12.80 -1.73
N PRO A 36 -4.30 -13.43 -2.84
CA PRO A 36 -5.55 -14.16 -2.91
C PRO A 36 -5.53 -15.39 -2.00
N SER A 37 -6.70 -16.01 -1.78
CA SER A 37 -6.79 -17.30 -1.10
C SER A 37 -6.21 -18.41 -1.97
N GLU A 38 -5.52 -19.33 -1.33
CA GLU A 38 -4.99 -20.57 -1.90
C GLU A 38 -5.48 -21.74 -1.05
N GLU A 39 -5.34 -22.98 -1.57
CA GLU A 39 -5.75 -24.17 -0.82
C GLU A 39 -5.09 -24.21 0.55
N GLY A 40 -5.90 -24.35 1.62
CA GLY A 40 -5.44 -24.37 3.00
C GLY A 40 -5.00 -23.02 3.58
N ARG A 41 -5.09 -21.92 2.81
CA ARG A 41 -4.64 -20.59 3.26
C ARG A 41 -5.62 -19.49 2.87
N PRO A 42 -6.17 -18.73 3.83
CA PRO A 42 -7.05 -17.60 3.51
C PRO A 42 -6.29 -16.47 2.81
N ALA A 43 -7.02 -15.65 2.08
CA ALA A 43 -6.49 -14.41 1.52
C ALA A 43 -6.06 -13.43 2.63
N THR A 44 -5.28 -12.43 2.25
CA THR A 44 -4.97 -11.32 3.17
C THR A 44 -6.23 -10.47 3.44
N PRO A 45 -6.35 -9.82 4.61
CA PRO A 45 -7.53 -9.02 4.95
C PRO A 45 -7.90 -7.98 3.89
N GLY A 46 -6.92 -7.30 3.29
CA GLY A 46 -7.14 -6.28 2.26
C GLY A 46 -7.73 -6.85 0.96
N TRP A 47 -7.51 -8.12 0.67
CA TRP A 47 -8.17 -8.81 -0.45
C TRP A 47 -9.69 -8.84 -0.24
N TYR A 48 -10.14 -9.29 0.93
CA TYR A 48 -11.58 -9.34 1.26
C TYR A 48 -12.20 -7.95 1.32
N ASN A 49 -11.50 -6.97 1.89
CA ASN A 49 -11.95 -5.57 1.92
C ASN A 49 -12.17 -5.03 0.50
N SER A 50 -11.24 -5.31 -0.42
CA SER A 50 -11.32 -4.83 -1.81
C SER A 50 -12.49 -5.45 -2.55
N ILE A 51 -12.80 -6.74 -2.31
CA ILE A 51 -13.98 -7.40 -2.86
C ILE A 51 -15.26 -6.79 -2.28
N ALA A 52 -15.33 -6.64 -0.95
CA ALA A 52 -16.49 -6.07 -0.28
C ALA A 52 -16.79 -4.64 -0.75
N PHE A 53 -15.75 -3.80 -0.84
CA PHE A 53 -15.86 -2.44 -1.38
C PHE A 53 -16.40 -2.45 -2.82
N THR A 54 -15.83 -3.30 -3.68
CA THR A 54 -16.24 -3.36 -5.10
C THR A 54 -17.68 -3.80 -5.25
N ASN A 55 -18.11 -4.80 -4.46
CA ASN A 55 -19.49 -5.27 -4.49
C ASN A 55 -20.46 -4.19 -3.99
N ALA A 56 -20.13 -3.50 -2.91
CA ALA A 56 -20.93 -2.39 -2.39
C ALA A 56 -21.01 -1.22 -3.40
N ALA A 57 -19.90 -0.84 -4.01
CA ALA A 57 -19.86 0.20 -5.04
C ALA A 57 -20.72 -0.18 -6.26
N ARG A 58 -20.61 -1.41 -6.73
CA ARG A 58 -21.44 -1.93 -7.84
C ARG A 58 -22.93 -1.91 -7.51
N ALA A 59 -23.30 -2.37 -6.31
CA ALA A 59 -24.69 -2.35 -5.85
C ALA A 59 -25.26 -0.92 -5.77
N ALA A 60 -24.41 0.07 -5.49
CA ALA A 60 -24.77 1.50 -5.49
C ALA A 60 -24.69 2.17 -6.88
N GLY A 61 -24.41 1.45 -7.95
CA GLY A 61 -24.24 1.99 -9.30
C GLY A 61 -22.97 2.84 -9.49
N LEU A 62 -21.98 2.68 -8.62
CA LEU A 62 -20.74 3.44 -8.67
C LEU A 62 -19.64 2.66 -9.43
N TYR A 63 -18.81 3.42 -10.17
CA TYR A 63 -17.66 2.82 -10.84
C TYR A 63 -16.52 2.58 -9.85
N ALA A 64 -16.05 1.34 -9.77
CA ALA A 64 -14.93 0.94 -8.94
C ALA A 64 -14.11 -0.13 -9.66
N ALA A 65 -12.90 0.21 -10.06
CA ALA A 65 -11.93 -0.70 -10.66
C ALA A 65 -10.79 -0.99 -9.69
N ASN A 66 -10.18 -2.17 -9.83
CA ASN A 66 -9.06 -2.63 -9.00
C ASN A 66 -7.91 -3.12 -9.86
N LEU A 67 -6.69 -2.86 -9.38
CA LEU A 67 -5.47 -3.51 -9.81
C LEU A 67 -4.77 -4.11 -8.60
N ASN A 68 -4.52 -5.41 -8.64
CA ASN A 68 -3.73 -6.11 -7.62
C ASN A 68 -2.33 -6.37 -8.15
N GLY A 69 -1.34 -5.73 -7.58
CA GLY A 69 0.07 -5.87 -7.95
C GLY A 69 0.97 -4.80 -7.34
N ASP A 70 2.25 -4.94 -7.60
CA ASP A 70 3.26 -4.01 -7.11
C ASP A 70 3.10 -2.63 -7.78
N ALA A 71 2.65 -1.64 -6.99
CA ALA A 71 2.45 -0.26 -7.47
C ALA A 71 3.76 0.42 -7.94
N PHE A 72 4.92 -0.10 -7.57
CA PHE A 72 6.21 0.40 -8.04
C PHE A 72 6.57 -0.14 -9.43
N SER A 73 5.96 -1.25 -9.87
CA SER A 73 6.25 -1.86 -11.16
C SER A 73 5.74 -1.03 -12.33
N ASP A 74 6.46 -1.05 -13.44
CA ASP A 74 6.04 -0.35 -14.65
C ASP A 74 4.82 -1.03 -15.30
N ASP A 75 4.64 -2.33 -15.13
CA ASP A 75 3.48 -3.07 -15.63
C ASP A 75 2.17 -2.59 -14.97
N ILE A 76 2.11 -2.51 -13.63
CA ILE A 76 0.92 -1.99 -12.92
C ILE A 76 0.64 -0.54 -13.27
N LYS A 77 1.68 0.30 -13.45
CA LYS A 77 1.50 1.68 -13.90
C LYS A 77 0.89 1.76 -15.30
N GLN A 78 1.36 0.93 -16.24
CA GLN A 78 0.79 0.89 -17.60
C GLN A 78 -0.66 0.39 -17.60
N GLN A 79 -0.97 -0.64 -16.83
CA GLN A 79 -2.35 -1.12 -16.67
C GLN A 79 -3.26 -0.03 -16.06
N ALA A 80 -2.78 0.70 -15.06
CA ALA A 80 -3.52 1.81 -14.46
C ALA A 80 -3.82 2.91 -15.49
N LEU A 81 -2.80 3.32 -16.28
CA LEU A 81 -2.97 4.31 -17.34
C LEU A 81 -3.98 3.86 -18.39
N ALA A 82 -3.96 2.57 -18.77
CA ALA A 82 -4.91 2.01 -19.72
C ALA A 82 -6.36 2.06 -19.21
N ILE A 83 -6.59 1.69 -17.93
CA ILE A 83 -7.93 1.78 -17.30
C ILE A 83 -8.38 3.24 -17.22
N ILE A 84 -7.51 4.15 -16.78
CA ILE A 84 -7.82 5.58 -16.68
C ILE A 84 -8.24 6.13 -18.04
N ALA A 85 -7.47 5.84 -19.09
CA ALA A 85 -7.76 6.33 -20.43
C ALA A 85 -9.05 5.77 -21.00
N ARG A 86 -9.35 4.48 -20.76
CA ARG A 86 -10.53 3.80 -21.29
C ARG A 86 -11.82 4.18 -20.56
N ASP A 87 -11.79 4.23 -19.22
CA ASP A 87 -12.99 4.22 -18.40
C ASP A 87 -13.24 5.51 -17.60
N MET A 88 -12.18 6.25 -17.29
CA MET A 88 -12.27 7.35 -16.33
C MET A 88 -12.06 8.73 -16.95
N GLY A 89 -11.04 8.90 -17.76
CA GLY A 89 -10.57 10.20 -18.24
C GLY A 89 -9.62 10.88 -17.23
N PRO A 90 -9.46 12.21 -17.28
CA PRO A 90 -8.54 12.93 -16.41
C PRO A 90 -8.77 12.64 -14.93
N ILE A 91 -7.71 12.43 -14.16
CA ILE A 91 -7.78 12.20 -12.73
C ILE A 91 -7.84 13.54 -12.00
N ASP A 92 -8.86 13.69 -11.15
CA ASP A 92 -9.07 14.89 -10.33
C ASP A 92 -8.28 14.83 -9.01
N LEU A 93 -8.07 13.60 -8.47
CA LEU A 93 -7.37 13.40 -7.19
C LEU A 93 -6.58 12.11 -7.21
N VAL A 94 -5.33 12.18 -6.76
CA VAL A 94 -4.50 11.02 -6.44
C VAL A 94 -4.31 10.95 -4.93
N VAL A 95 -4.70 9.81 -4.34
CA VAL A 95 -4.40 9.48 -2.94
C VAL A 95 -3.27 8.45 -2.95
N TYR A 96 -2.11 8.83 -2.41
CA TYR A 96 -0.97 7.94 -2.24
C TYR A 96 -0.88 7.54 -0.76
N SER A 97 -1.37 6.36 -0.43
CA SER A 97 -1.42 5.80 0.93
C SER A 97 -0.71 4.46 0.95
N LEU A 98 0.53 4.47 0.52
CA LEU A 98 1.37 3.29 0.41
C LEU A 98 2.53 3.38 1.39
N ALA A 99 2.73 2.31 2.16
CA ALA A 99 3.93 2.12 2.96
C ALA A 99 4.47 0.72 2.66
N SER A 100 5.75 0.63 2.35
CA SER A 100 6.41 -0.65 2.11
C SER A 100 7.78 -0.65 2.76
N PRO A 101 8.16 -1.75 3.43
CA PRO A 101 9.50 -1.87 3.99
C PRO A 101 10.56 -2.12 2.91
N ARG A 102 10.14 -2.38 1.68
CA ARG A 102 11.04 -2.62 0.54
C ARG A 102 10.39 -2.23 -0.79
N ARG A 103 11.25 -1.88 -1.75
CA ARG A 103 10.87 -1.61 -3.13
C ARG A 103 11.87 -2.28 -4.07
N THR A 104 11.37 -2.97 -5.09
CA THR A 104 12.19 -3.39 -6.22
C THR A 104 12.18 -2.29 -7.29
N HIS A 105 13.36 -1.77 -7.64
CA HIS A 105 13.47 -0.74 -8.68
C HIS A 105 13.09 -1.36 -10.05
N PRO A 106 12.06 -0.84 -10.76
CA PRO A 106 11.47 -1.53 -11.92
C PRO A 106 12.42 -1.68 -13.12
N LYS A 107 13.43 -0.80 -13.26
CA LYS A 107 14.37 -0.85 -14.38
C LYS A 107 15.66 -1.60 -14.08
N THR A 108 16.13 -1.57 -12.83
CA THR A 108 17.42 -2.17 -12.43
C THR A 108 17.29 -3.49 -11.73
N GLY A 109 16.11 -3.81 -11.18
CA GLY A 109 15.87 -4.98 -10.33
C GLY A 109 16.48 -4.88 -8.93
N VAL A 110 17.15 -3.77 -8.60
CA VAL A 110 17.73 -3.55 -7.26
C VAL A 110 16.62 -3.47 -6.22
N VAL A 111 16.79 -4.21 -5.12
CA VAL A 111 15.85 -4.19 -3.99
C VAL A 111 16.38 -3.25 -2.92
N HIS A 112 15.69 -2.13 -2.74
CA HIS A 112 15.92 -1.20 -1.63
C HIS A 112 15.08 -1.61 -0.42
N LYS A 113 15.66 -1.45 0.78
CA LYS A 113 14.98 -1.78 2.05
C LYS A 113 15.03 -0.57 2.97
N SER A 114 13.88 -0.18 3.51
CA SER A 114 13.85 0.84 4.56
C SER A 114 14.25 0.24 5.91
N THR A 115 14.84 1.07 6.75
CA THR A 115 15.20 0.74 8.12
C THR A 115 14.46 1.63 9.12
N LEU A 116 14.10 1.07 10.27
CA LEU A 116 13.59 1.80 11.44
C LEU A 116 14.71 1.91 12.48
N GLN A 117 15.73 2.68 12.15
CA GLN A 117 16.89 2.91 12.99
C GLN A 117 17.02 4.39 13.36
N PRO A 118 17.54 4.71 14.56
CA PRO A 118 17.80 6.10 14.93
C PRO A 118 18.90 6.70 14.05
N LEU A 119 18.99 8.01 14.03
CA LEU A 119 20.09 8.74 13.40
C LEU A 119 21.08 9.21 14.48
N GLY A 120 22.36 9.04 14.22
CA GLY A 120 23.46 9.55 15.03
C GLY A 120 23.86 8.64 16.19
N ALA A 121 23.01 8.37 17.17
CA ALA A 121 23.35 7.58 18.36
C ALA A 121 22.44 6.35 18.52
N PRO A 122 22.93 5.27 19.16
CA PRO A 122 22.09 4.11 19.47
C PRO A 122 20.92 4.46 20.36
N TYR A 123 19.80 3.81 20.14
CA TYR A 123 18.59 3.92 20.97
C TYR A 123 18.41 2.64 21.78
N THR A 124 18.36 2.79 23.10
CA THR A 124 18.16 1.67 24.02
C THR A 124 16.88 1.88 24.82
N ASN A 125 16.02 0.87 24.87
CA ASN A 125 14.81 0.88 25.67
C ASN A 125 14.35 -0.53 26.03
N LYS A 126 13.38 -0.59 26.95
CA LYS A 126 12.72 -1.87 27.28
C LYS A 126 11.77 -2.28 26.18
N THR A 127 11.71 -3.58 25.92
CA THR A 127 10.74 -4.23 25.05
C THR A 127 10.07 -5.39 25.79
N VAL A 128 8.91 -5.82 25.32
CA VAL A 128 8.16 -6.93 25.86
C VAL A 128 7.90 -7.98 24.78
N ASP A 129 8.26 -9.23 25.08
CA ASP A 129 7.78 -10.39 24.35
C ASP A 129 6.41 -10.74 24.90
N THR A 130 5.36 -10.39 24.18
CA THR A 130 3.96 -10.59 24.62
C THR A 130 3.56 -12.05 24.68
N ASP A 131 4.20 -12.92 23.90
CA ASP A 131 3.89 -14.35 23.85
C ASP A 131 4.46 -15.07 25.10
N LYS A 132 5.62 -14.61 25.56
CA LYS A 132 6.31 -15.17 26.74
C LYS A 132 6.10 -14.36 28.01
N GLY A 133 5.58 -13.14 27.92
CA GLY A 133 5.44 -12.23 29.05
C GLY A 133 6.78 -11.74 29.61
N ILE A 134 7.85 -11.72 28.79
CA ILE A 134 9.20 -11.36 29.22
C ILE A 134 9.51 -9.92 28.84
N VAL A 135 9.95 -9.12 29.82
CA VAL A 135 10.53 -7.79 29.58
C VAL A 135 12.03 -7.92 29.44
N SER A 136 12.58 -7.37 28.36
CA SER A 136 14.03 -7.34 28.10
C SER A 136 14.44 -5.93 27.64
N GLU A 137 15.74 -5.72 27.45
CA GLU A 137 16.28 -4.50 26.86
C GLU A 137 16.65 -4.77 25.40
N VAL A 138 16.36 -3.80 24.54
CA VAL A 138 16.76 -3.79 23.14
C VAL A 138 17.57 -2.53 22.85
N THR A 139 18.70 -2.69 22.18
CA THR A 139 19.51 -1.59 21.66
C THR A 139 19.48 -1.63 20.15
N ILE A 140 18.98 -0.56 19.54
CA ILE A 140 18.93 -0.36 18.08
C ILE A 140 20.08 0.55 17.69
N GLN A 141 20.98 0.05 16.85
CA GLN A 141 22.12 0.81 16.34
C GLN A 141 21.64 1.88 15.34
N PRO A 142 22.35 2.99 15.22
CA PRO A 142 21.98 4.05 14.25
C PRO A 142 22.13 3.53 12.81
N ALA A 143 21.30 4.08 11.91
CA ALA A 143 21.45 3.83 10.49
C ALA A 143 22.77 4.41 9.99
N ASP A 144 23.45 3.66 9.15
CA ASP A 144 24.58 4.15 8.37
C ASP A 144 24.10 4.92 7.11
N GLU A 145 25.02 5.52 6.38
CA GLU A 145 24.69 6.28 5.16
C GLU A 145 24.00 5.42 4.10
N ALA A 146 24.37 4.15 3.99
CA ALA A 146 23.77 3.22 3.04
C ALA A 146 22.32 2.90 3.42
N GLY A 147 22.05 2.66 4.72
CA GLY A 147 20.69 2.41 5.22
C GLY A 147 19.77 3.64 5.06
N VAL A 148 20.31 4.84 5.24
CA VAL A 148 19.57 6.09 4.96
C VAL A 148 19.25 6.21 3.47
N ALA A 149 20.25 6.01 2.59
CA ALA A 149 20.06 6.08 1.15
C ALA A 149 19.05 5.04 0.64
N ASP A 150 19.12 3.81 1.13
CA ASP A 150 18.16 2.75 0.80
C ASP A 150 16.74 3.09 1.29
N THR A 151 16.60 3.65 2.48
CA THR A 151 15.31 4.11 3.02
C THR A 151 14.68 5.18 2.14
N ILE A 152 15.47 6.15 1.69
CA ILE A 152 15.02 7.21 0.75
C ILE A 152 14.59 6.58 -0.59
N ALA A 153 15.31 5.58 -1.07
CA ALA A 153 15.01 4.95 -2.36
C ALA A 153 13.76 4.05 -2.34
N VAL A 154 13.25 3.65 -1.17
CA VAL A 154 12.01 2.90 -1.04
C VAL A 154 10.79 3.76 -1.32
N MET A 155 10.79 5.01 -0.89
CA MET A 155 9.66 5.95 -1.00
C MET A 155 9.98 7.07 -1.98
#